data_163169a90a994aeb61508d3037b7c855
#
_entry.id   163169a90a994aeb61508d3037b7c855
#
_cell.length_a   1.000
_cell.length_b   1.000
_cell.length_c   1.000
_cell.angle_alpha   90.00
_cell.angle_beta   90.00
_cell.angle_gamma   90.00
#
_symmetry.space_group_name_H-M   'P 1'
#
loop_
_entity.id
_entity.type
_entity.pdbx_description
1 polymer ?
#
loop_
_entity_poly.entity_id
_entity_poly.type
_entity_poly.pdbx_seq_one_letter_code
_entity_poly.pdbx_strand_id
1 'polypeptide(L)'
;MFFIKNKFLVVLLGVFLFGNDWVFEYKNNVFYESDFYDYFPKNDWDAIKDNVKREKLFFNFIKQSASVYEAEVLGLDLDPSVSDKLFGRFYRLLVNEYYMKEFLGSVVPKEGLAFCKKNLKKSIFVNHILIKKEQKELLSSLLDSISFGVDFSALATSFSKDPSVKQNKGSLGWLTVGQTVPEFQNLAFGLCLGCVEVAETDFGYHIIKVDSIKNSPYFNIEKEEYDDLAFRFATGYIKKPLKDLAAKHDSSLLVDAGVSFNFSLLEEFVLLVSETTVGSSQKSRDSVDFLGLLGAVGGLVVYNGDVLSGQWFVNKFSGAFYKKVYFDTVESLTKEFELILLRDLVYSLALQKELDKGFSFNKQFGSVRGEILKKEHLKYLISSVPLPSKKEVEDYYNKNEVELFTNKTTGKPFGLGSSYGSVEAILLKERQGVVQDVFFNSLKNKKNSINEGWLYVD
;
A
#
# COMPACT_ATOMS: atom_id res chain seq x y z
N MET A 1 -11.23 4.54 28.01
CA MET A 1 -11.71 3.23 27.53
C MET A 1 -13.15 3.39 27.04
N PHE A 2 -13.32 4.02 25.89
CA PHE A 2 -14.62 4.09 25.23
C PHE A 2 -14.65 2.96 24.21
N PHE A 3 -15.32 1.86 24.58
CA PHE A 3 -15.71 0.82 23.65
C PHE A 3 -16.74 1.43 22.69
N ILE A 4 -16.31 1.77 21.49
CA ILE A 4 -17.25 1.92 20.39
C ILE A 4 -17.72 0.50 20.04
N LYS A 5 -18.79 0.07 20.71
CA LYS A 5 -19.65 -1.02 20.26
C LYS A 5 -20.42 -0.54 19.03
N ASN A 6 -19.72 -0.24 17.95
CA ASN A 6 -20.33 -0.20 16.64
C ASN A 6 -19.99 -1.50 15.95
N LYS A 7 -21.00 -2.38 15.91
CA LYS A 7 -21.05 -3.44 14.92
C LYS A 7 -20.71 -2.80 13.57
N PHE A 8 -19.49 -3.04 13.07
CA PHE A 8 -19.23 -2.93 11.65
C PHE A 8 -19.96 -4.09 10.96
N LEU A 9 -21.29 -4.03 11.05
CA LEU A 9 -22.16 -4.70 10.13
C LEU A 9 -22.05 -3.84 8.87
N VAL A 10 -21.12 -4.15 7.97
CA VAL A 10 -21.26 -3.81 6.58
C VAL A 10 -22.46 -4.65 6.11
N VAL A 11 -23.66 -4.16 6.45
CA VAL A 11 -24.86 -4.56 5.75
C VAL A 11 -24.67 -3.94 4.38
N LEU A 12 -24.20 -4.74 3.43
CA LEU A 12 -24.45 -4.54 2.03
C LEU A 12 -26.00 -4.54 1.85
N LEU A 13 -26.61 -3.41 2.16
CA LEU A 13 -27.92 -3.05 1.62
C LEU A 13 -27.69 -2.68 0.16
N GLY A 14 -27.36 -3.69 -0.66
CA GLY A 14 -27.53 -3.64 -2.08
C GLY A 14 -29.01 -3.56 -2.35
N VAL A 15 -29.49 -2.36 -2.66
CA VAL A 15 -30.81 -2.16 -3.24
C VAL A 15 -30.85 -2.95 -4.55
N PHE A 16 -31.68 -3.98 -4.56
CA PHE A 16 -32.08 -4.73 -5.74
C PHE A 16 -32.54 -3.76 -6.84
N LEU A 17 -31.80 -3.65 -7.90
CA LEU A 17 -32.21 -3.40 -9.27
C LEU A 17 -30.95 -3.48 -10.16
N PHE A 18 -30.68 -4.69 -10.74
CA PHE A 18 -30.13 -4.91 -12.08
C PHE A 18 -29.68 -6.37 -12.20
N GLY A 19 -29.94 -6.95 -13.35
CA GLY A 19 -29.96 -8.37 -13.60
C GLY A 19 -28.64 -9.12 -13.39
N ASN A 20 -28.73 -10.41 -13.22
CA ASN A 20 -27.86 -11.61 -13.38
C ASN A 20 -26.31 -11.48 -13.31
N ASP A 21 -25.75 -10.50 -12.61
CA ASP A 21 -24.31 -10.25 -12.56
C ASP A 21 -23.63 -10.95 -11.36
N TRP A 22 -24.25 -12.05 -10.86
CA TRP A 22 -23.60 -12.87 -9.84
C TRP A 22 -22.42 -13.64 -10.45
N VAL A 23 -21.36 -13.79 -9.71
CA VAL A 23 -20.15 -14.49 -10.17
C VAL A 23 -19.86 -15.75 -9.36
N PHE A 24 -20.19 -15.73 -8.08
CA PHE A 24 -19.92 -16.87 -7.18
C PHE A 24 -20.91 -16.87 -6.01
N GLU A 25 -21.34 -18.06 -5.57
CA GLU A 25 -22.12 -18.27 -4.35
C GLU A 25 -21.41 -19.22 -3.41
N TYR A 26 -21.35 -18.82 -2.13
CA TYR A 26 -20.78 -19.63 -1.06
C TYR A 26 -21.66 -19.61 0.19
N LYS A 27 -22.18 -20.78 0.60
CA LYS A 27 -23.03 -20.93 1.80
C LYS A 27 -24.17 -19.88 1.86
N ASN A 28 -24.94 -19.73 0.78
CA ASN A 28 -26.02 -18.76 0.63
C ASN A 28 -25.58 -17.28 0.60
N ASN A 29 -24.30 -17.01 0.51
CA ASN A 29 -23.79 -15.67 0.28
C ASN A 29 -23.41 -15.53 -1.20
N VAL A 30 -24.01 -14.56 -1.88
CA VAL A 30 -23.83 -14.33 -3.33
C VAL A 30 -22.83 -13.20 -3.51
N PHE A 31 -21.82 -13.43 -4.34
CA PHE A 31 -20.84 -12.44 -4.76
C PHE A 31 -21.12 -12.01 -6.19
N TYR A 32 -20.99 -10.73 -6.45
CA TYR A 32 -21.31 -10.09 -7.71
C TYR A 32 -20.04 -9.64 -8.46
N GLU A 33 -20.20 -9.22 -9.72
CA GLU A 33 -19.12 -8.64 -10.51
C GLU A 33 -18.43 -7.46 -9.79
N SER A 34 -19.21 -6.62 -9.09
CA SER A 34 -18.68 -5.51 -8.30
C SER A 34 -17.68 -5.99 -7.24
N ASP A 35 -18.00 -7.07 -6.51
CA ASP A 35 -17.12 -7.63 -5.48
C ASP A 35 -15.82 -8.16 -6.11
N PHE A 36 -15.93 -8.76 -7.31
CA PHE A 36 -14.74 -9.21 -8.03
C PHE A 36 -13.90 -8.04 -8.56
N TYR A 37 -14.55 -6.98 -9.09
CA TYR A 37 -13.80 -5.82 -9.58
C TYR A 37 -13.19 -4.94 -8.47
N ASP A 38 -13.69 -5.04 -7.25
CA ASP A 38 -13.01 -4.50 -6.07
C ASP A 38 -11.73 -5.28 -5.74
N TYR A 39 -11.72 -6.58 -6.03
CA TYR A 39 -10.55 -7.45 -5.85
C TYR A 39 -9.56 -7.35 -7.02
N PHE A 40 -10.06 -7.32 -8.28
CA PHE A 40 -9.26 -7.30 -9.50
C PHE A 40 -9.80 -6.28 -10.52
N PRO A 41 -8.98 -5.32 -11.00
CA PRO A 41 -9.46 -4.25 -11.86
C PRO A 41 -10.14 -4.74 -13.14
N LYS A 42 -11.32 -4.18 -13.46
CA LYS A 42 -12.14 -4.57 -14.61
C LYS A 42 -11.38 -4.52 -15.94
N ASN A 43 -10.64 -3.43 -16.17
CA ASN A 43 -9.90 -3.26 -17.43
C ASN A 43 -8.79 -4.32 -17.60
N ASP A 44 -8.13 -4.69 -16.50
CA ASP A 44 -7.12 -5.75 -16.52
C ASP A 44 -7.76 -7.12 -16.75
N TRP A 45 -8.96 -7.34 -16.17
CA TRP A 45 -9.74 -8.55 -16.39
C TRP A 45 -10.20 -8.70 -17.82
N ASP A 46 -10.77 -7.66 -18.41
CA ASP A 46 -11.27 -7.63 -19.80
C ASP A 46 -10.13 -7.80 -20.83
N ALA A 47 -8.90 -7.41 -20.46
CA ALA A 47 -7.73 -7.57 -21.30
C ALA A 47 -7.19 -9.02 -21.33
N ILE A 48 -7.57 -9.88 -20.37
CA ILE A 48 -7.11 -11.26 -20.30
C ILE A 48 -7.93 -12.11 -21.28
N LYS A 49 -7.28 -12.67 -22.30
CA LYS A 49 -7.90 -13.59 -23.27
C LYS A 49 -7.57 -15.06 -22.99
N ASP A 50 -6.66 -15.32 -22.08
CA ASP A 50 -6.27 -16.66 -21.65
C ASP A 50 -7.23 -17.15 -20.54
N ASN A 51 -8.07 -18.12 -20.87
CA ASN A 51 -9.06 -18.69 -19.95
C ASN A 51 -8.41 -19.38 -18.74
N VAL A 52 -7.22 -19.99 -18.88
CA VAL A 52 -6.50 -20.61 -17.75
C VAL A 52 -6.05 -19.54 -16.76
N LYS A 53 -5.58 -18.40 -17.27
CA LYS A 53 -5.20 -17.26 -16.42
C LYS A 53 -6.43 -16.65 -15.74
N ARG A 54 -7.56 -16.53 -16.44
CA ARG A 54 -8.84 -16.05 -15.86
C ARG A 54 -9.29 -16.98 -14.72
N GLU A 55 -9.33 -18.28 -14.96
CA GLU A 55 -9.68 -19.28 -13.91
C GLU A 55 -8.80 -19.13 -12.67
N LYS A 56 -7.50 -19.01 -12.84
CA LYS A 56 -6.56 -18.89 -11.72
C LYS A 56 -6.82 -17.64 -10.89
N LEU A 57 -7.03 -16.49 -11.53
CA LEU A 57 -7.30 -15.21 -10.86
C LEU A 57 -8.66 -15.24 -10.17
N PHE A 58 -9.68 -15.72 -10.86
CA PHE A 58 -11.02 -15.86 -10.30
C PHE A 58 -11.04 -16.83 -9.10
N PHE A 59 -10.31 -17.92 -9.19
CA PHE A 59 -10.21 -18.87 -8.08
C PHE A 59 -9.48 -18.29 -6.87
N ASN A 60 -8.53 -17.35 -7.06
CA ASN A 60 -7.92 -16.63 -5.95
C ASN A 60 -8.92 -15.70 -5.25
N PHE A 61 -9.80 -15.07 -6.01
CA PHE A 61 -10.92 -14.29 -5.47
C PHE A 61 -11.88 -15.17 -4.64
N ILE A 62 -12.31 -16.33 -5.20
CA ILE A 62 -13.15 -17.30 -4.48
C ILE A 62 -12.51 -17.72 -3.15
N LYS A 63 -11.22 -18.07 -3.16
CA LYS A 63 -10.47 -18.45 -1.96
C LYS A 63 -10.47 -17.34 -0.91
N GLN A 64 -10.28 -16.10 -1.34
CA GLN A 64 -10.28 -14.96 -0.43
C GLN A 64 -11.67 -14.73 0.14
N SER A 65 -12.69 -14.63 -0.70
CA SER A 65 -14.07 -14.36 -0.30
C SER A 65 -14.63 -15.42 0.64
N ALA A 66 -14.42 -16.72 0.32
CA ALA A 66 -14.83 -17.81 1.18
C ALA A 66 -14.07 -17.80 2.53
N SER A 67 -12.76 -17.52 2.51
CA SER A 67 -11.98 -17.45 3.75
C SER A 67 -12.40 -16.27 4.64
N VAL A 68 -12.73 -15.12 4.04
CA VAL A 68 -13.25 -13.95 4.78
C VAL A 68 -14.58 -14.28 5.43
N TYR A 69 -15.50 -14.87 4.65
CA TYR A 69 -16.80 -15.31 5.17
C TYR A 69 -16.63 -16.27 6.36
N GLU A 70 -15.79 -17.30 6.23
CA GLU A 70 -15.55 -18.25 7.34
C GLU A 70 -14.93 -17.58 8.54
N ALA A 71 -13.98 -16.64 8.36
CA ALA A 71 -13.39 -15.89 9.45
C ALA A 71 -14.43 -15.09 10.23
N GLU A 72 -15.37 -14.46 9.54
CA GLU A 72 -16.46 -13.67 10.15
C GLU A 72 -17.46 -14.59 10.87
N VAL A 73 -17.86 -15.71 10.27
CA VAL A 73 -18.74 -16.69 10.89
C VAL A 73 -18.13 -17.27 12.17
N LEU A 74 -16.82 -17.47 12.18
CA LEU A 74 -16.06 -17.93 13.36
C LEU A 74 -15.77 -16.80 14.37
N GLY A 75 -16.10 -15.55 14.07
CA GLY A 75 -15.82 -14.39 14.92
C GLY A 75 -14.34 -14.06 15.07
N LEU A 76 -13.49 -14.49 14.10
CA LEU A 76 -12.05 -14.24 14.15
C LEU A 76 -11.71 -12.74 14.03
N ASP A 77 -12.54 -11.95 13.39
CA ASP A 77 -12.42 -10.49 13.33
C ASP A 77 -12.63 -9.80 14.68
N LEU A 78 -13.32 -10.48 15.61
CA LEU A 78 -13.56 -10.02 16.99
C LEU A 78 -12.47 -10.45 17.96
N ASP A 79 -11.55 -11.35 17.56
CA ASP A 79 -10.38 -11.69 18.38
C ASP A 79 -9.54 -10.42 18.64
N PRO A 80 -9.15 -10.15 19.91
CA PRO A 80 -8.43 -8.92 20.26
C PRO A 80 -7.17 -8.70 19.39
N SER A 81 -6.41 -9.76 19.12
CA SER A 81 -5.17 -9.65 18.35
C SER A 81 -5.42 -9.36 16.86
N VAL A 82 -6.54 -9.82 16.31
CA VAL A 82 -6.97 -9.56 14.93
C VAL A 82 -7.60 -8.19 14.83
N SER A 83 -8.47 -7.84 15.78
CA SER A 83 -9.09 -6.53 15.89
C SER A 83 -8.04 -5.41 15.98
N ASP A 84 -7.00 -5.58 16.80
CA ASP A 84 -5.89 -4.63 16.91
C ASP A 84 -5.14 -4.49 15.57
N LYS A 85 -4.91 -5.58 14.86
CA LYS A 85 -4.29 -5.52 13.52
C LYS A 85 -5.16 -4.76 12.51
N LEU A 86 -6.47 -5.06 12.51
CA LEU A 86 -7.44 -4.39 11.65
C LEU A 86 -7.50 -2.89 11.96
N PHE A 87 -7.63 -2.55 13.24
CA PHE A 87 -7.62 -1.15 13.69
C PHE A 87 -6.33 -0.44 13.29
N GLY A 88 -5.18 -1.09 13.46
CA GLY A 88 -3.91 -0.51 13.08
C GLY A 88 -3.77 -0.25 11.59
N ARG A 89 -4.42 -1.04 10.74
CA ARG A 89 -4.45 -0.80 9.31
C ARG A 89 -5.45 0.30 8.94
N PHE A 90 -6.64 0.25 9.52
CA PHE A 90 -7.66 1.28 9.37
C PHE A 90 -7.10 2.66 9.73
N TYR A 91 -6.52 2.79 10.91
CA TYR A 91 -5.91 4.03 11.39
C TYR A 91 -4.87 4.60 10.41
N ARG A 92 -3.92 3.76 9.97
CA ARG A 92 -2.88 4.22 9.03
C ARG A 92 -3.44 4.66 7.70
N LEU A 93 -4.38 3.90 7.15
CA LEU A 93 -5.02 4.26 5.88
C LEU A 93 -5.81 5.57 6.02
N LEU A 94 -6.51 5.75 7.13
CA LEU A 94 -7.30 6.97 7.35
C LEU A 94 -6.44 8.21 7.53
N VAL A 95 -5.33 8.10 8.26
CA VAL A 95 -4.33 9.18 8.36
C VAL A 95 -3.74 9.51 6.98
N ASN A 96 -3.40 8.50 6.19
CA ASN A 96 -2.91 8.71 4.82
C ASN A 96 -3.97 9.38 3.94
N GLU A 97 -5.23 8.99 4.06
CA GLU A 97 -6.34 9.59 3.30
C GLU A 97 -6.51 11.07 3.65
N TYR A 98 -6.36 11.44 4.93
CA TYR A 98 -6.36 12.85 5.34
C TYR A 98 -5.24 13.64 4.62
N TYR A 99 -4.01 13.14 4.66
CA TYR A 99 -2.92 13.83 3.97
C TYR A 99 -3.11 13.89 2.46
N MET A 100 -3.67 12.86 1.86
CA MET A 100 -3.98 12.85 0.42
C MET A 100 -5.06 13.89 0.07
N LYS A 101 -6.16 13.93 0.81
CA LYS A 101 -7.31 14.79 0.46
C LYS A 101 -7.14 16.23 0.95
N GLU A 102 -6.71 16.42 2.18
CA GLU A 102 -6.67 17.74 2.82
C GLU A 102 -5.33 18.45 2.58
N PHE A 103 -4.21 17.80 2.91
CA PHE A 103 -2.91 18.43 2.74
C PHE A 103 -2.51 18.53 1.26
N LEU A 104 -2.41 17.41 0.54
CA LEU A 104 -2.05 17.44 -0.89
C LEU A 104 -3.11 18.14 -1.73
N GLY A 105 -4.40 18.02 -1.35
CA GLY A 105 -5.49 18.77 -1.98
C GLY A 105 -5.28 20.28 -1.95
N SER A 106 -4.63 20.80 -0.91
CA SER A 106 -4.33 22.23 -0.77
C SER A 106 -3.09 22.70 -1.55
N VAL A 107 -2.15 21.79 -1.88
CA VAL A 107 -0.86 22.13 -2.48
C VAL A 107 -0.70 21.67 -3.93
N VAL A 108 -1.54 20.75 -4.41
CA VAL A 108 -1.55 20.33 -5.82
C VAL A 108 -1.97 21.47 -6.72
N PRO A 109 -1.16 21.83 -7.75
CA PRO A 109 -1.51 22.91 -8.67
C PRO A 109 -2.78 22.58 -9.47
N LYS A 110 -3.72 23.54 -9.53
CA LYS A 110 -5.00 23.37 -10.24
C LYS A 110 -4.80 23.06 -11.73
N GLU A 111 -3.79 23.66 -12.35
CA GLU A 111 -3.42 23.46 -13.75
C GLU A 111 -2.94 22.02 -13.98
N GLY A 112 -2.13 21.49 -13.07
CA GLY A 112 -1.67 20.09 -13.11
C GLY A 112 -2.83 19.11 -12.97
N LEU A 113 -3.76 19.36 -12.05
CA LEU A 113 -4.96 18.53 -11.88
C LEU A 113 -5.86 18.60 -13.12
N ALA A 114 -6.09 19.80 -13.66
CA ALA A 114 -6.90 19.97 -14.87
C ALA A 114 -6.27 19.24 -16.08
N PHE A 115 -4.94 19.33 -16.22
CA PHE A 115 -4.21 18.62 -17.26
C PHE A 115 -4.35 17.08 -17.12
N CYS A 116 -4.17 16.56 -15.91
CA CYS A 116 -4.31 15.14 -15.63
C CYS A 116 -5.72 14.66 -15.93
N LYS A 117 -6.75 15.36 -15.45
CA LYS A 117 -8.16 15.08 -15.76
C LYS A 117 -8.45 15.08 -17.26
N LYS A 118 -7.92 16.02 -18.02
CA LYS A 118 -8.13 16.10 -19.48
C LYS A 118 -7.53 14.93 -20.23
N ASN A 119 -6.36 14.44 -19.79
CA ASN A 119 -5.52 13.51 -20.57
C ASN A 119 -5.49 12.07 -20.03
N LEU A 120 -6.05 11.79 -18.84
CA LEU A 120 -5.98 10.47 -18.20
C LEU A 120 -6.49 9.33 -19.07
N LYS A 121 -7.55 9.59 -19.88
CA LYS A 121 -8.15 8.59 -20.78
C LYS A 121 -7.38 8.34 -22.07
N LYS A 122 -6.22 9.02 -22.26
CA LYS A 122 -5.43 8.98 -23.48
C LYS A 122 -4.06 8.39 -23.23
N SER A 123 -3.59 7.50 -24.13
CA SER A 123 -2.20 7.07 -24.26
C SER A 123 -1.63 7.58 -25.56
N ILE A 124 -0.36 7.97 -25.55
CA ILE A 124 0.38 8.45 -26.70
C ILE A 124 1.61 7.58 -26.93
N PHE A 125 1.93 7.28 -28.19
CA PHE A 125 3.19 6.61 -28.55
C PHE A 125 4.23 7.67 -28.88
N VAL A 126 5.32 7.69 -28.10
CA VAL A 126 6.27 8.81 -28.11
C VAL A 126 7.67 8.33 -28.45
N ASN A 127 8.32 9.09 -29.32
CA ASN A 127 9.77 9.06 -29.52
C ASN A 127 10.37 10.39 -29.06
N HIS A 128 11.59 10.34 -28.51
CA HIS A 128 12.28 11.55 -28.09
C HIS A 128 13.80 11.49 -28.33
N ILE A 129 14.40 12.69 -28.41
CA ILE A 129 15.85 12.91 -28.42
C ILE A 129 16.17 13.87 -27.27
N LEU A 130 16.96 13.43 -26.30
CA LEU A 130 17.42 14.28 -25.19
C LEU A 130 18.74 14.95 -25.55
N ILE A 131 18.77 16.27 -25.52
CA ILE A 131 19.97 17.09 -25.74
C ILE A 131 20.32 17.81 -24.43
N LYS A 132 21.58 17.78 -24.01
CA LYS A 132 22.06 18.50 -22.84
C LYS A 132 21.90 20.02 -23.01
N LYS A 133 21.70 20.76 -21.91
CA LYS A 133 21.53 22.22 -21.93
C LYS A 133 22.71 22.95 -22.57
N GLU A 134 23.91 22.41 -22.40
CA GLU A 134 25.16 22.92 -22.97
C GLU A 134 25.30 22.70 -24.47
N GLN A 135 24.42 21.92 -25.06
CA GLN A 135 24.41 21.57 -26.48
C GLN A 135 23.17 22.10 -27.23
N LYS A 136 22.59 23.20 -26.70
CA LYS A 136 21.35 23.80 -27.23
C LYS A 136 21.44 24.14 -28.72
N GLU A 137 22.61 24.47 -29.21
CA GLU A 137 22.89 24.79 -30.62
C GLU A 137 22.57 23.64 -31.59
N LEU A 138 22.58 22.39 -31.08
CA LEU A 138 22.22 21.23 -31.90
C LEU A 138 20.71 21.15 -32.25
N LEU A 139 19.87 21.84 -31.51
CA LEU A 139 18.42 21.74 -31.68
C LEU A 139 17.96 22.13 -33.07
N SER A 140 18.44 23.26 -33.58
CA SER A 140 18.06 23.77 -34.92
C SER A 140 18.41 22.74 -35.99
N SER A 141 19.67 22.28 -36.02
CA SER A 141 20.14 21.32 -37.00
C SER A 141 19.42 19.97 -36.97
N LEU A 142 19.05 19.51 -35.74
CA LEU A 142 18.27 18.28 -35.58
C LEU A 142 16.83 18.45 -36.08
N LEU A 143 16.18 19.56 -35.73
CA LEU A 143 14.83 19.88 -36.23
C LEU A 143 14.80 20.02 -37.76
N ASP A 144 15.79 20.69 -38.35
CA ASP A 144 15.95 20.77 -39.80
C ASP A 144 16.11 19.37 -40.41
N SER A 145 16.99 18.54 -39.84
CA SER A 145 17.18 17.16 -40.30
C SER A 145 15.90 16.35 -40.27
N ILE A 146 15.12 16.47 -39.17
CA ILE A 146 13.81 15.81 -39.03
C ILE A 146 12.83 16.33 -40.10
N SER A 147 12.81 17.64 -40.37
CA SER A 147 11.93 18.25 -41.36
C SER A 147 12.26 17.82 -42.78
N PHE A 148 13.54 17.54 -43.06
CA PHE A 148 14.02 16.95 -44.34
C PHE A 148 13.82 15.45 -44.46
N GLY A 149 13.19 14.81 -43.47
CA GLY A 149 12.82 13.39 -43.49
C GLY A 149 13.93 12.43 -43.05
N VAL A 150 14.98 12.91 -42.38
CA VAL A 150 15.97 12.02 -41.74
C VAL A 150 15.31 11.19 -40.67
N ASP A 151 15.64 9.90 -40.64
CA ASP A 151 15.04 8.98 -39.70
C ASP A 151 15.27 9.40 -38.23
N PHE A 152 14.18 9.57 -37.50
CA PHE A 152 14.18 10.03 -36.09
C PHE A 152 14.99 9.11 -35.21
N SER A 153 14.88 7.79 -35.40
CA SER A 153 15.59 6.76 -34.63
C SER A 153 17.10 6.80 -34.85
N ALA A 154 17.53 7.09 -36.10
CA ALA A 154 18.95 7.29 -36.43
C ALA A 154 19.52 8.54 -35.74
N LEU A 155 18.76 9.65 -35.75
CA LEU A 155 19.14 10.86 -35.01
C LEU A 155 19.17 10.65 -33.53
N ALA A 156 18.16 9.95 -32.95
CA ALA A 156 18.13 9.61 -31.55
C ALA A 156 19.38 8.79 -31.15
N THR A 157 19.69 7.75 -31.90
CA THR A 157 20.85 6.89 -31.64
C THR A 157 22.18 7.67 -31.69
N SER A 158 22.28 8.67 -32.58
CA SER A 158 23.52 9.44 -32.76
C SER A 158 23.69 10.56 -31.74
N PHE A 159 22.62 11.22 -31.36
CA PHE A 159 22.69 12.48 -30.59
C PHE A 159 22.07 12.44 -29.22
N SER A 160 21.11 11.54 -28.95
CA SER A 160 20.40 11.52 -27.67
C SER A 160 21.34 11.17 -26.50
N LYS A 161 21.18 11.91 -25.41
CA LYS A 161 21.86 11.69 -24.12
C LYS A 161 21.00 10.90 -23.14
N ASP A 162 19.84 10.40 -23.58
CA ASP A 162 19.04 9.49 -22.76
C ASP A 162 19.80 8.16 -22.56
N PRO A 163 19.99 7.70 -21.32
CA PRO A 163 20.70 6.45 -21.05
C PRO A 163 20.10 5.22 -21.73
N SER A 164 18.77 5.22 -21.96
CA SER A 164 18.05 4.10 -22.56
C SER A 164 18.16 4.05 -24.09
N VAL A 165 18.68 5.11 -24.75
CA VAL A 165 18.70 5.22 -26.23
C VAL A 165 19.39 4.06 -26.92
N LYS A 166 20.41 3.46 -26.30
CA LYS A 166 21.11 2.30 -26.85
C LYS A 166 20.20 1.08 -27.06
N GLN A 167 19.16 0.97 -26.24
CA GLN A 167 18.21 -0.13 -26.26
C GLN A 167 16.95 0.22 -27.05
N ASN A 168 16.39 1.41 -26.81
CA ASN A 168 15.11 1.84 -27.35
C ASN A 168 15.18 2.72 -28.58
N LYS A 169 16.39 3.19 -28.99
CA LYS A 169 16.63 4.06 -30.16
C LYS A 169 15.76 5.33 -30.14
N GLY A 170 15.51 5.86 -28.92
CA GLY A 170 14.68 7.03 -28.71
C GLY A 170 13.18 6.76 -28.54
N SER A 171 12.71 5.51 -28.66
CA SER A 171 11.31 5.18 -28.45
C SER A 171 10.99 4.97 -26.97
N LEU A 172 10.09 5.78 -26.42
CA LEU A 172 9.55 5.59 -25.06
C LEU A 172 8.33 4.66 -25.04
N GLY A 173 7.82 4.31 -26.23
CA GLY A 173 6.62 3.47 -26.34
C GLY A 173 5.34 4.22 -25.97
N TRP A 174 4.36 3.46 -25.48
CA TRP A 174 3.08 4.01 -25.05
C TRP A 174 3.20 4.64 -23.66
N LEU A 175 2.91 5.93 -23.58
CA LEU A 175 2.89 6.69 -22.35
C LEU A 175 1.47 7.08 -21.94
N THR A 176 1.22 7.04 -20.62
CA THR A 176 0.05 7.63 -19.98
C THR A 176 0.46 8.81 -19.11
N VAL A 177 -0.50 9.61 -18.68
CA VAL A 177 -0.26 10.70 -17.73
C VAL A 177 0.42 10.17 -16.46
N GLY A 178 1.37 10.94 -15.93
CA GLY A 178 2.11 10.63 -14.71
C GLY A 178 3.41 9.83 -14.90
N GLN A 179 3.73 9.41 -16.14
CA GLN A 179 4.94 8.61 -16.43
C GLN A 179 6.17 9.46 -16.80
N THR A 180 5.99 10.76 -17.03
CA THR A 180 7.08 11.69 -17.34
C THR A 180 6.93 12.98 -16.54
N VAL A 181 8.00 13.80 -16.53
CA VAL A 181 7.97 15.09 -15.85
C VAL A 181 6.94 16.05 -16.48
N PRO A 182 6.37 16.99 -15.69
CA PRO A 182 5.30 17.87 -16.14
C PRO A 182 5.59 18.62 -17.44
N GLU A 183 6.78 19.15 -17.61
CA GLU A 183 7.17 19.93 -18.78
C GLU A 183 7.13 19.06 -20.07
N PHE A 184 7.62 17.83 -19.97
CA PHE A 184 7.59 16.87 -21.07
C PHE A 184 6.16 16.45 -21.41
N GLN A 185 5.39 15.99 -20.40
CA GLN A 185 4.04 15.48 -20.68
C GLN A 185 3.07 16.57 -21.12
N ASN A 186 3.19 17.81 -20.60
CA ASN A 186 2.35 18.93 -21.04
C ASN A 186 2.48 19.19 -22.53
N LEU A 187 3.70 19.14 -23.05
CA LEU A 187 3.94 19.26 -24.50
C LEU A 187 3.45 18.02 -25.23
N ALA A 188 3.94 16.83 -24.87
CA ALA A 188 3.70 15.59 -25.60
C ALA A 188 2.20 15.26 -25.77
N PHE A 189 1.39 15.42 -24.72
CA PHE A 189 -0.06 15.18 -24.79
C PHE A 189 -0.83 16.26 -25.57
N GLY A 190 -0.21 17.41 -25.85
CA GLY A 190 -0.77 18.48 -26.67
C GLY A 190 -0.44 18.35 -28.17
N LEU A 191 0.56 17.55 -28.53
CA LEU A 191 1.02 17.40 -29.90
C LEU A 191 0.00 16.68 -30.79
N CYS A 192 -0.04 17.10 -32.05
CA CYS A 192 -0.72 16.37 -33.13
C CYS A 192 0.09 15.14 -33.55
N LEU A 193 -0.56 14.21 -34.28
CA LEU A 193 0.11 13.04 -34.83
C LEU A 193 1.18 13.46 -35.84
N GLY A 194 2.39 12.91 -35.67
CA GLY A 194 3.55 13.21 -36.52
C GLY A 194 4.22 14.55 -36.21
N CYS A 195 3.63 15.41 -35.37
CA CYS A 195 4.23 16.67 -34.99
C CYS A 195 5.46 16.48 -34.11
N VAL A 196 6.42 17.39 -34.27
CA VAL A 196 7.68 17.42 -33.54
C VAL A 196 7.85 18.79 -32.88
N GLU A 197 8.08 18.81 -31.57
CA GLU A 197 8.38 20.03 -30.82
C GLU A 197 9.40 19.79 -29.71
N VAL A 198 9.87 20.88 -29.08
CA VAL A 198 10.91 20.83 -28.05
C VAL A 198 10.36 21.22 -26.70
N ALA A 199 10.51 20.32 -25.71
CA ALA A 199 10.29 20.62 -24.29
C ALA A 199 11.62 20.85 -23.60
N GLU A 200 11.70 21.90 -22.76
CA GLU A 200 12.80 22.07 -21.82
C GLU A 200 12.42 21.51 -20.45
N THR A 201 13.33 20.73 -19.88
CA THR A 201 13.21 20.14 -18.55
C THR A 201 14.49 20.32 -17.76
N ASP A 202 14.53 19.88 -16.50
CA ASP A 202 15.78 19.89 -15.72
C ASP A 202 16.85 18.97 -16.32
N PHE A 203 16.47 17.96 -17.10
CA PHE A 203 17.40 17.03 -17.75
C PHE A 203 18.04 17.60 -19.03
N GLY A 204 17.41 18.59 -19.64
CA GLY A 204 17.82 19.19 -20.91
C GLY A 204 16.66 19.48 -21.84
N TYR A 205 16.94 19.53 -23.13
CA TYR A 205 15.95 19.72 -24.19
C TYR A 205 15.52 18.39 -24.79
N HIS A 206 14.23 18.14 -24.83
CA HIS A 206 13.65 16.95 -25.42
C HIS A 206 12.98 17.32 -26.76
N ILE A 207 13.52 16.84 -27.87
CA ILE A 207 12.80 16.86 -29.14
C ILE A 207 11.81 15.70 -29.08
N ILE A 208 10.52 15.98 -29.13
CA ILE A 208 9.44 15.01 -28.88
C ILE A 208 8.62 14.84 -30.15
N LYS A 209 8.36 13.59 -30.53
CA LYS A 209 7.47 13.22 -31.63
C LYS A 209 6.39 12.27 -31.14
N VAL A 210 5.13 12.53 -31.50
CA VAL A 210 3.99 11.65 -31.19
C VAL A 210 3.53 10.93 -32.43
N ASP A 211 3.71 9.61 -32.47
CA ASP A 211 3.42 8.80 -33.65
C ASP A 211 2.03 8.14 -33.62
N SER A 212 1.44 7.95 -32.46
CA SER A 212 0.11 7.34 -32.32
C SER A 212 -0.59 7.76 -31.05
N ILE A 213 -1.92 7.71 -31.08
CA ILE A 213 -2.79 7.99 -29.92
C ILE A 213 -3.82 6.87 -29.82
N LYS A 214 -4.09 6.40 -28.61
CA LYS A 214 -5.15 5.42 -28.31
C LYS A 214 -5.77 5.67 -26.94
N ASN A 215 -6.82 4.93 -26.63
CA ASN A 215 -7.37 4.91 -25.27
C ASN A 215 -6.35 4.35 -24.28
N SER A 216 -6.25 5.00 -23.12
CA SER A 216 -5.40 4.53 -22.02
C SER A 216 -6.07 3.35 -21.29
N PRO A 217 -5.33 2.62 -20.44
CA PRO A 217 -5.90 1.64 -19.52
C PRO A 217 -6.99 2.22 -18.60
N TYR A 218 -6.99 3.55 -18.41
CA TYR A 218 -7.94 4.26 -17.54
C TYR A 218 -9.18 4.80 -18.29
N PHE A 219 -9.40 4.35 -19.53
CA PHE A 219 -10.48 4.90 -20.38
C PHE A 219 -11.89 4.60 -19.81
N ASN A 220 -12.09 3.38 -19.27
CA ASN A 220 -13.37 2.87 -18.79
C ASN A 220 -13.47 2.78 -17.26
N ILE A 221 -12.61 3.46 -16.49
CA ILE A 221 -12.70 3.45 -15.04
C ILE A 221 -13.85 4.31 -14.54
N GLU A 222 -14.38 3.97 -13.36
CA GLU A 222 -15.45 4.72 -12.70
C GLU A 222 -15.00 6.15 -12.36
N LYS A 223 -15.99 7.03 -12.19
CA LYS A 223 -15.73 8.47 -12.00
C LYS A 223 -14.88 8.75 -10.75
N GLU A 224 -15.19 8.07 -9.67
CA GLU A 224 -14.50 8.22 -8.38
C GLU A 224 -13.04 7.77 -8.47
N GLU A 225 -12.77 6.65 -9.12
CA GLU A 225 -11.41 6.16 -9.37
C GLU A 225 -10.65 7.07 -10.35
N TYR A 226 -11.36 7.59 -11.35
CA TYR A 226 -10.81 8.57 -12.29
C TYR A 226 -10.33 9.85 -11.61
N ASP A 227 -11.15 10.42 -10.74
CA ASP A 227 -10.81 11.64 -10.01
C ASP A 227 -9.63 11.41 -9.06
N ASP A 228 -9.57 10.28 -8.36
CA ASP A 228 -8.45 9.89 -7.49
C ASP A 228 -7.14 9.70 -8.26
N LEU A 229 -7.17 9.00 -9.39
CA LEU A 229 -5.98 8.80 -10.24
C LEU A 229 -5.48 10.11 -10.83
N ALA A 230 -6.37 10.94 -11.34
CA ALA A 230 -6.00 12.24 -11.87
C ALA A 230 -5.33 13.11 -10.79
N PHE A 231 -5.85 13.07 -9.58
CA PHE A 231 -5.27 13.77 -8.43
C PHE A 231 -3.88 13.22 -8.07
N ARG A 232 -3.73 11.90 -7.98
CA ARG A 232 -2.43 11.24 -7.69
C ARG A 232 -1.36 11.61 -8.72
N PHE A 233 -1.69 11.60 -10.01
CA PHE A 233 -0.74 12.02 -11.04
C PHE A 233 -0.44 13.53 -11.00
N ALA A 234 -1.40 14.34 -10.57
CA ALA A 234 -1.20 15.77 -10.42
C ALA A 234 -0.24 16.14 -9.28
N THR A 235 0.01 15.25 -8.32
CA THR A 235 1.04 15.48 -7.27
C THR A 235 2.44 15.68 -7.85
N GLY A 236 2.73 15.09 -9.02
CA GLY A 236 3.98 15.31 -9.76
C GLY A 236 4.22 16.76 -10.21
N TYR A 237 3.17 17.61 -10.17
CA TYR A 237 3.28 19.04 -10.49
C TYR A 237 3.70 19.92 -9.28
N ILE A 238 3.84 19.34 -8.11
CA ILE A 238 4.27 20.08 -6.91
C ILE A 238 5.77 20.34 -7.01
N LYS A 239 6.14 21.62 -7.18
CA LYS A 239 7.55 22.04 -7.36
C LYS A 239 8.31 22.26 -6.04
N LYS A 240 7.59 22.46 -4.91
CA LYS A 240 8.21 22.68 -3.60
C LYS A 240 8.50 21.34 -2.92
N PRO A 241 9.55 21.25 -2.07
CA PRO A 241 9.80 20.06 -1.27
C PRO A 241 8.59 19.70 -0.41
N LEU A 242 7.99 18.54 -0.64
CA LEU A 242 6.79 18.10 0.10
C LEU A 242 7.05 18.02 1.61
N LYS A 243 8.28 17.67 2.01
CA LYS A 243 8.67 17.60 3.43
C LYS A 243 8.48 18.93 4.14
N ASP A 244 8.88 20.04 3.53
CA ASP A 244 8.79 21.36 4.14
C ASP A 244 7.33 21.85 4.18
N LEU A 245 6.57 21.54 3.13
CA LEU A 245 5.15 21.85 3.09
C LEU A 245 4.37 21.06 4.16
N ALA A 246 4.67 19.76 4.32
CA ALA A 246 4.05 18.92 5.33
C ALA A 246 4.41 19.39 6.75
N ALA A 247 5.67 19.68 7.03
CA ALA A 247 6.09 20.20 8.34
C ALA A 247 5.37 21.50 8.71
N LYS A 248 5.18 22.40 7.73
CA LYS A 248 4.41 23.64 7.94
C LYS A 248 2.93 23.36 8.21
N HIS A 249 2.33 22.44 7.46
CA HIS A 249 0.94 22.03 7.66
C HIS A 249 0.75 21.43 9.06
N ASP A 250 1.61 20.48 9.45
CA ASP A 250 1.57 19.80 10.72
C ASP A 250 1.72 20.77 11.89
N SER A 251 2.66 21.71 11.80
CA SER A 251 2.81 22.78 12.80
C SER A 251 1.57 23.66 12.92
N SER A 252 0.93 24.00 11.78
CA SER A 252 -0.31 24.77 11.82
C SER A 252 -1.42 24.02 12.55
N LEU A 253 -1.58 22.71 12.28
CA LEU A 253 -2.58 21.88 12.95
C LEU A 253 -2.40 21.87 14.48
N LEU A 254 -1.16 21.74 14.97
CA LEU A 254 -0.88 21.75 16.41
C LEU A 254 -1.16 23.11 17.03
N VAL A 255 -0.85 24.21 16.34
CA VAL A 255 -1.17 25.58 16.78
C VAL A 255 -2.68 25.77 16.85
N ASP A 256 -3.42 25.36 15.81
CA ASP A 256 -4.88 25.49 15.75
C ASP A 256 -5.57 24.66 16.85
N ALA A 257 -4.98 23.51 17.22
CA ALA A 257 -5.41 22.69 18.36
C ALA A 257 -5.01 23.26 19.73
N GLY A 258 -4.34 24.40 19.77
CA GLY A 258 -3.91 25.07 21.02
C GLY A 258 -2.91 24.25 21.83
N VAL A 259 -2.03 23.49 21.16
CA VAL A 259 -1.02 22.67 21.85
C VAL A 259 -0.03 23.56 22.59
N SER A 260 0.09 23.34 23.91
CA SER A 260 1.12 23.97 24.72
C SER A 260 1.64 23.00 25.78
N PHE A 261 2.97 22.97 25.96
CA PHE A 261 3.66 22.06 26.86
C PHE A 261 3.98 22.71 28.19
N ASN A 262 3.83 21.95 29.29
CA ASN A 262 4.36 22.32 30.59
C ASN A 262 5.85 21.94 30.66
N PHE A 263 6.72 22.81 30.18
CA PHE A 263 8.16 22.56 30.10
C PHE A 263 8.80 22.26 31.45
N SER A 264 8.35 22.88 32.54
CA SER A 264 8.88 22.61 33.88
C SER A 264 8.66 21.15 34.29
N LEU A 265 7.46 20.61 34.04
CA LEU A 265 7.18 19.19 34.33
C LEU A 265 7.93 18.24 33.39
N LEU A 266 8.14 18.63 32.13
CA LEU A 266 8.94 17.86 31.19
C LEU A 266 10.42 17.81 31.60
N GLU A 267 10.98 18.94 32.07
CA GLU A 267 12.35 19.01 32.61
C GLU A 267 12.51 18.13 33.83
N GLU A 268 11.61 18.23 34.81
CA GLU A 268 11.58 17.37 36.00
C GLU A 268 11.51 15.89 35.64
N PHE A 269 10.66 15.53 34.67
CA PHE A 269 10.53 14.15 34.21
C PHE A 269 11.81 13.63 33.54
N VAL A 270 12.41 14.39 32.61
CA VAL A 270 13.66 14.01 31.95
C VAL A 270 14.79 13.88 32.94
N LEU A 271 14.87 14.77 33.95
CA LEU A 271 15.86 14.68 35.02
C LEU A 271 15.68 13.40 35.83
N LEU A 272 14.46 13.08 36.25
CA LEU A 272 14.12 11.86 36.97
C LEU A 272 14.54 10.60 36.19
N VAL A 273 14.25 10.57 34.89
CA VAL A 273 14.67 9.45 34.01
C VAL A 273 16.19 9.37 33.93
N SER A 274 16.88 10.50 33.81
CA SER A 274 18.34 10.56 33.73
C SER A 274 19.02 10.06 35.01
N GLU A 275 18.49 10.44 36.18
CA GLU A 275 19.00 9.99 37.49
C GLU A 275 18.84 8.48 37.69
N THR A 276 17.72 7.90 37.22
CA THR A 276 17.49 6.47 37.28
C THR A 276 18.39 5.66 36.32
N THR A 277 19.01 6.34 35.33
CA THR A 277 19.84 5.70 34.31
C THR A 277 21.36 5.96 34.48
N VAL A 278 21.77 6.83 35.44
CA VAL A 278 23.18 7.17 35.68
C VAL A 278 23.98 5.91 36.03
N GLY A 279 25.07 5.69 35.31
CA GLY A 279 25.96 4.55 35.52
C GLY A 279 25.56 3.25 34.88
N SER A 280 24.49 3.21 34.13
CA SER A 280 23.98 2.01 33.49
C SER A 280 24.40 1.88 32.03
N SER A 281 24.80 0.65 31.62
CA SER A 281 25.03 0.31 30.22
C SER A 281 23.74 0.41 29.42
N GLN A 282 23.80 0.47 28.07
CA GLN A 282 22.62 0.53 27.19
C GLN A 282 21.58 -0.57 27.51
N LYS A 283 22.03 -1.74 28.01
CA LYS A 283 21.17 -2.84 28.44
C LYS A 283 20.37 -2.55 29.72
N SER A 284 20.87 -1.70 30.60
CA SER A 284 20.17 -1.36 31.85
C SER A 284 19.21 -0.17 31.67
N ARG A 285 19.40 0.66 30.63
CA ARG A 285 18.39 1.62 30.18
C ARG A 285 17.08 0.93 29.75
N ASP A 286 17.17 -0.30 29.21
CA ASP A 286 16.00 -1.13 28.88
C ASP A 286 15.22 -1.62 30.11
N SER A 287 15.74 -1.46 31.32
CA SER A 287 15.11 -1.89 32.57
C SER A 287 14.35 -0.77 33.31
N VAL A 288 14.46 0.50 32.87
CA VAL A 288 13.73 1.61 33.48
C VAL A 288 12.27 1.51 33.07
N ASP A 289 11.36 1.53 34.04
CA ASP A 289 9.92 1.61 33.79
C ASP A 289 9.53 3.04 33.37
N PHE A 290 10.02 3.43 32.19
CA PHE A 290 9.74 4.76 31.60
C PHE A 290 8.24 5.05 31.54
N LEU A 291 7.44 4.05 31.14
CA LEU A 291 5.99 4.23 31.02
C LEU A 291 5.30 4.39 32.36
N GLY A 292 5.74 3.65 33.38
CA GLY A 292 5.23 3.81 34.76
C GLY A 292 5.56 5.18 35.32
N LEU A 293 6.80 5.65 35.15
CA LEU A 293 7.22 7.00 35.56
C LEU A 293 6.41 8.08 34.84
N LEU A 294 6.28 7.98 33.52
CA LEU A 294 5.52 8.94 32.72
C LEU A 294 4.05 8.95 33.12
N GLY A 295 3.45 7.79 33.38
CA GLY A 295 2.04 7.66 33.77
C GLY A 295 1.69 8.38 35.07
N ALA A 296 2.68 8.57 35.96
CA ALA A 296 2.50 9.28 37.23
C ALA A 296 2.49 10.81 37.09
N VAL A 297 2.96 11.36 35.93
CA VAL A 297 3.04 12.80 35.71
C VAL A 297 1.69 13.37 35.28
N GLY A 298 1.18 14.37 36.00
CA GLY A 298 -0.04 15.10 35.65
C GLY A 298 0.22 16.30 34.75
N GLY A 299 -0.79 16.77 34.03
CA GLY A 299 -0.82 18.10 33.43
C GLY A 299 0.31 18.48 32.46
N LEU A 300 0.75 17.55 31.61
CA LEU A 300 1.91 17.73 30.74
C LEU A 300 1.66 18.66 29.52
N VAL A 301 0.47 18.61 28.97
CA VAL A 301 0.16 19.25 27.68
C VAL A 301 -1.28 19.76 27.70
N VAL A 302 -1.51 20.97 27.23
CA VAL A 302 -2.84 21.44 26.81
C VAL A 302 -3.06 21.05 25.36
N TYR A 303 -4.20 20.48 25.05
CA TYR A 303 -4.57 20.04 23.71
C TYR A 303 -6.09 20.10 23.54
N ASN A 304 -6.58 20.83 22.53
CA ASN A 304 -7.99 21.11 22.30
C ASN A 304 -8.74 21.64 23.54
N GLY A 305 -8.06 22.39 24.39
CA GLY A 305 -8.60 22.93 25.63
C GLY A 305 -8.57 21.98 26.83
N ASP A 306 -8.24 20.72 26.63
CA ASP A 306 -8.07 19.73 27.69
C ASP A 306 -6.62 19.67 28.18
N VAL A 307 -6.44 19.32 29.47
CA VAL A 307 -5.12 19.11 30.06
C VAL A 307 -4.80 17.62 30.08
N LEU A 308 -3.83 17.21 29.27
CA LEU A 308 -3.41 15.84 29.12
C LEU A 308 -2.34 15.46 30.16
N SER A 309 -2.49 14.29 30.79
CA SER A 309 -1.50 13.71 31.70
C SER A 309 -0.51 12.79 30.97
N GLY A 310 0.58 12.41 31.64
CA GLY A 310 1.47 11.38 31.17
C GLY A 310 0.79 10.03 30.92
N GLN A 311 -0.23 9.67 31.71
CA GLN A 311 -1.03 8.45 31.51
C GLN A 311 -1.74 8.45 30.15
N TRP A 312 -2.18 9.62 29.65
CA TRP A 312 -2.75 9.71 28.30
C TRP A 312 -1.74 9.29 27.24
N PHE A 313 -0.49 9.77 27.35
CA PHE A 313 0.59 9.38 26.42
C PHE A 313 0.97 7.91 26.57
N VAL A 314 1.06 7.39 27.81
CA VAL A 314 1.32 5.96 28.09
C VAL A 314 0.32 5.08 27.33
N ASN A 315 -0.96 5.42 27.36
CA ASN A 315 -2.00 4.68 26.66
C ASN A 315 -1.80 4.69 25.13
N LYS A 316 -1.18 5.73 24.60
CA LYS A 316 -0.82 5.81 23.16
C LYS A 316 0.48 5.06 22.84
N PHE A 317 1.46 5.03 23.76
CA PHE A 317 2.70 4.27 23.61
C PHE A 317 2.50 2.75 23.70
N SER A 318 1.61 2.29 24.57
CA SER A 318 1.35 0.86 24.77
C SER A 318 0.60 0.19 23.62
N GLY A 319 0.11 0.95 22.64
CA GLY A 319 -0.49 0.41 21.43
C GLY A 319 0.56 -0.23 20.49
N ALA A 320 0.10 -1.13 19.62
CA ALA A 320 0.93 -1.85 18.64
C ALA A 320 1.74 -0.97 17.66
N PHE A 321 1.57 0.35 17.73
CA PHE A 321 2.14 1.34 16.83
C PHE A 321 3.51 1.88 17.25
N TYR A 322 3.92 1.68 18.50
CA TYR A 322 5.10 2.32 19.03
C TYR A 322 6.21 1.33 19.38
N LYS A 323 7.40 1.55 18.82
CA LYS A 323 8.64 0.93 19.28
C LYS A 323 9.09 1.64 20.55
N LYS A 324 9.85 0.95 21.42
CA LYS A 324 10.49 1.56 22.60
C LYS A 324 11.26 2.82 22.16
N VAL A 325 10.92 3.96 22.78
CA VAL A 325 11.53 5.26 22.49
C VAL A 325 12.28 5.70 23.76
N TYR A 326 13.51 6.17 23.56
CA TYR A 326 14.33 6.76 24.60
C TYR A 326 14.37 8.25 24.40
N PHE A 327 14.21 9.00 25.49
CA PHE A 327 14.26 10.44 25.49
C PHE A 327 15.34 10.92 26.46
N ASP A 328 16.45 11.41 25.92
CA ASP A 328 17.55 11.94 26.70
C ASP A 328 17.41 13.45 26.95
N THR A 329 16.48 14.11 26.26
CA THR A 329 16.28 15.57 26.32
C THR A 329 14.80 15.92 26.26
N VAL A 330 14.46 17.08 26.83
CA VAL A 330 13.11 17.66 26.72
C VAL A 330 12.70 17.84 25.27
N GLU A 331 13.64 18.27 24.41
CA GLU A 331 13.37 18.45 22.98
C GLU A 331 12.95 17.15 22.28
N SER A 332 13.66 16.03 22.54
CA SER A 332 13.33 14.73 21.95
C SER A 332 11.97 14.21 22.43
N LEU A 333 11.68 14.42 23.72
CA LEU A 333 10.40 14.03 24.31
C LEU A 333 9.24 14.87 23.76
N THR A 334 9.43 16.19 23.66
CA THR A 334 8.44 17.10 23.09
C THR A 334 8.12 16.75 21.65
N LYS A 335 9.13 16.50 20.82
CA LYS A 335 8.93 16.05 19.43
C LYS A 335 8.10 14.78 19.32
N GLU A 336 8.33 13.81 20.21
CA GLU A 336 7.54 12.57 20.19
C GLU A 336 6.10 12.82 20.65
N PHE A 337 5.90 13.67 21.65
CA PHE A 337 4.55 14.08 22.05
C PHE A 337 3.81 14.83 20.95
N GLU A 338 4.49 15.73 20.24
CA GLU A 338 3.94 16.40 19.05
C GLU A 338 3.49 15.40 17.98
N LEU A 339 4.32 14.37 17.70
CA LEU A 339 3.95 13.32 16.74
C LEU A 339 2.74 12.50 17.18
N ILE A 340 2.62 12.21 18.48
CA ILE A 340 1.47 11.49 19.02
C ILE A 340 0.21 12.35 18.92
N LEU A 341 0.29 13.62 19.35
CA LEU A 341 -0.81 14.57 19.29
C LEU A 341 -1.26 14.82 17.85
N LEU A 342 -0.31 15.01 16.94
CA LEU A 342 -0.59 15.23 15.52
C LEU A 342 -1.33 14.03 14.91
N ARG A 343 -0.90 12.81 15.23
CA ARG A 343 -1.56 11.60 14.74
C ARG A 343 -2.98 11.45 15.29
N ASP A 344 -3.17 11.76 16.57
CA ASP A 344 -4.50 11.75 17.20
C ASP A 344 -5.43 12.80 16.58
N LEU A 345 -4.89 14.01 16.37
CA LEU A 345 -5.61 15.11 15.75
C LEU A 345 -6.00 14.80 14.30
N VAL A 346 -5.04 14.37 13.50
CA VAL A 346 -5.27 14.02 12.08
C VAL A 346 -6.29 12.88 11.95
N TYR A 347 -6.21 11.86 12.82
CA TYR A 347 -7.19 10.79 12.86
C TYR A 347 -8.59 11.31 13.19
N SER A 348 -8.71 12.17 14.20
CA SER A 348 -9.97 12.77 14.60
C SER A 348 -10.57 13.65 13.52
N LEU A 349 -9.74 14.48 12.87
CA LEU A 349 -10.15 15.33 11.74
C LEU A 349 -10.60 14.50 10.53
N ALA A 350 -9.91 13.39 10.25
CA ALA A 350 -10.27 12.49 9.16
C ALA A 350 -11.66 11.85 9.38
N LEU A 351 -11.96 11.42 10.62
CA LEU A 351 -13.29 10.91 10.99
C LEU A 351 -14.36 12.00 10.94
N GLN A 352 -14.05 13.20 11.44
CA GLN A 352 -14.98 14.34 11.39
C GLN A 352 -15.35 14.73 9.96
N LYS A 353 -14.41 14.57 9.03
CA LYS A 353 -14.60 14.80 7.59
C LYS A 353 -15.17 13.59 6.84
N GLU A 354 -15.49 12.52 7.54
CA GLU A 354 -16.06 11.28 6.98
C GLU A 354 -15.17 10.64 5.90
N LEU A 355 -13.85 10.81 5.97
CA LEU A 355 -12.92 10.28 4.98
C LEU A 355 -12.88 8.74 4.96
N ASP A 356 -13.28 8.11 6.07
CA ASP A 356 -13.49 6.67 6.19
C ASP A 356 -14.66 6.14 5.35
N LYS A 357 -15.54 7.01 4.87
CA LYS A 357 -16.68 6.66 4.00
C LYS A 357 -16.35 6.81 2.50
N GLY A 358 -15.17 7.33 2.18
CA GLY A 358 -14.74 7.56 0.80
C GLY A 358 -14.53 6.24 0.03
N PHE A 359 -14.86 6.24 -1.28
CA PHE A 359 -14.69 5.08 -2.16
C PHE A 359 -13.26 4.53 -2.13
N SER A 360 -12.25 5.38 -2.33
CA SER A 360 -10.84 4.97 -2.34
C SER A 360 -10.40 4.34 -1.01
N PHE A 361 -10.81 4.93 0.11
CA PHE A 361 -10.51 4.40 1.44
C PHE A 361 -11.14 3.02 1.64
N ASN A 362 -12.44 2.88 1.33
CA ASN A 362 -13.17 1.62 1.51
C ASN A 362 -12.60 0.50 0.64
N LYS A 363 -12.24 0.79 -0.62
CA LYS A 363 -11.58 -0.17 -1.52
C LYS A 363 -10.24 -0.64 -0.95
N GLN A 364 -9.40 0.30 -0.48
CA GLN A 364 -8.09 -0.04 0.09
C GLN A 364 -8.23 -0.82 1.41
N PHE A 365 -9.09 -0.37 2.31
CA PHE A 365 -9.30 -1.03 3.60
C PHE A 365 -9.96 -2.40 3.43
N GLY A 366 -10.94 -2.53 2.53
CA GLY A 366 -11.59 -3.80 2.18
C GLY A 366 -10.58 -4.85 1.71
N SER A 367 -9.67 -4.47 0.80
CA SER A 367 -8.60 -5.35 0.33
C SER A 367 -7.69 -5.81 1.48
N VAL A 368 -7.20 -4.89 2.30
CA VAL A 368 -6.31 -5.20 3.44
C VAL A 368 -7.03 -6.04 4.49
N ARG A 369 -8.30 -5.73 4.79
CA ARG A 369 -9.14 -6.51 5.71
C ARG A 369 -9.31 -7.94 5.21
N GLY A 370 -9.59 -8.09 3.91
CA GLY A 370 -9.73 -9.39 3.27
C GLY A 370 -8.48 -10.25 3.39
N GLU A 371 -7.29 -9.68 3.17
CA GLU A 371 -6.02 -10.39 3.34
C GLU A 371 -5.76 -10.83 4.78
N ILE A 372 -6.04 -9.95 5.76
CA ILE A 372 -5.87 -10.27 7.19
C ILE A 372 -6.81 -11.41 7.58
N LEU A 373 -8.09 -11.31 7.27
CA LEU A 373 -9.08 -12.31 7.64
C LEU A 373 -8.84 -13.66 6.97
N LYS A 374 -8.47 -13.66 5.68
CA LYS A 374 -8.03 -14.88 4.99
C LYS A 374 -6.87 -15.55 5.71
N LYS A 375 -5.85 -14.76 6.08
CA LYS A 375 -4.68 -15.29 6.79
C LYS A 375 -5.04 -15.88 8.15
N GLU A 376 -5.89 -15.21 8.91
CA GLU A 376 -6.32 -15.70 10.23
C GLU A 376 -7.23 -16.93 10.09
N HIS A 377 -8.12 -16.99 9.10
CA HIS A 377 -8.89 -18.21 8.81
C HIS A 377 -7.98 -19.40 8.45
N LEU A 378 -6.98 -19.19 7.59
CA LEU A 378 -6.03 -20.25 7.26
C LEU A 378 -5.23 -20.74 8.47
N LYS A 379 -4.85 -19.82 9.39
CA LYS A 379 -4.23 -20.20 10.66
C LYS A 379 -5.19 -21.01 11.53
N TYR A 380 -6.45 -20.62 11.61
CA TYR A 380 -7.48 -21.35 12.35
C TYR A 380 -7.62 -22.78 11.81
N LEU A 381 -7.71 -22.97 10.50
CA LEU A 381 -7.79 -24.28 9.87
C LEU A 381 -6.62 -25.20 10.23
N ILE A 382 -5.41 -24.66 10.29
CA ILE A 382 -4.21 -25.45 10.61
C ILE A 382 -3.94 -25.58 12.10
N SER A 383 -4.62 -24.83 12.96
CA SER A 383 -4.40 -24.85 14.41
C SER A 383 -4.77 -26.18 15.07
N SER A 384 -5.68 -26.94 14.47
CA SER A 384 -6.11 -28.25 14.93
C SER A 384 -5.28 -29.42 14.37
N VAL A 385 -4.30 -29.14 13.51
CA VAL A 385 -3.44 -30.17 12.92
C VAL A 385 -2.49 -30.72 13.97
N PRO A 386 -2.56 -32.03 14.27
CA PRO A 386 -1.73 -32.62 15.30
C PRO A 386 -0.25 -32.64 14.90
N LEU A 387 0.64 -32.47 15.87
CA LEU A 387 2.07 -32.65 15.67
C LEU A 387 2.38 -34.07 15.19
N PRO A 388 3.41 -34.26 14.35
CA PRO A 388 3.89 -35.57 13.97
C PRO A 388 4.32 -36.38 15.21
N SER A 389 4.00 -37.65 15.24
CA SER A 389 4.50 -38.56 16.29
C SER A 389 6.01 -38.80 16.11
N LYS A 390 6.68 -39.18 17.19
CA LYS A 390 8.09 -39.53 17.17
C LYS A 390 8.43 -40.57 16.09
N LYS A 391 7.58 -41.57 15.95
CA LYS A 391 7.74 -42.62 14.94
C LYS A 391 7.68 -42.08 13.51
N GLU A 392 6.75 -41.21 13.22
CA GLU A 392 6.65 -40.59 11.89
C GLU A 392 7.88 -39.74 11.57
N VAL A 393 8.42 -39.01 12.56
CA VAL A 393 9.65 -38.25 12.40
C VAL A 393 10.84 -39.17 12.12
N GLU A 394 10.96 -40.28 12.86
CA GLU A 394 12.00 -41.29 12.64
C GLU A 394 11.87 -41.95 11.25
N ASP A 395 10.68 -42.36 10.87
CA ASP A 395 10.41 -43.00 9.59
C ASP A 395 10.72 -42.05 8.41
N TYR A 396 10.30 -40.79 8.52
CA TYR A 396 10.58 -39.78 7.49
C TYR A 396 12.08 -39.47 7.38
N TYR A 397 12.78 -39.32 8.51
CA TYR A 397 14.21 -39.08 8.54
C TYR A 397 14.95 -40.28 7.85
N ASN A 398 14.68 -41.50 8.27
CA ASN A 398 15.35 -42.70 7.73
C ASN A 398 15.14 -42.83 6.21
N LYS A 399 13.94 -42.48 5.72
CA LYS A 399 13.64 -42.52 4.29
C LYS A 399 14.37 -41.46 3.47
N ASN A 400 14.64 -40.27 4.07
CA ASN A 400 15.15 -39.11 3.36
C ASN A 400 16.55 -38.64 3.85
N GLU A 401 17.21 -39.45 4.69
CA GLU A 401 18.48 -39.14 5.34
C GLU A 401 19.54 -38.68 4.33
N VAL A 402 19.74 -39.44 3.27
CA VAL A 402 20.78 -39.18 2.26
C VAL A 402 20.45 -37.95 1.42
N GLU A 403 19.19 -37.75 1.06
CA GLU A 403 18.78 -36.69 0.12
C GLU A 403 18.62 -35.35 0.81
N LEU A 404 17.96 -35.31 1.98
CA LEU A 404 17.57 -34.06 2.62
C LEU A 404 18.44 -33.69 3.83
N PHE A 405 19.02 -34.66 4.53
CA PHE A 405 19.69 -34.46 5.80
C PHE A 405 21.21 -34.74 5.76
N THR A 406 21.81 -34.71 4.57
CA THR A 406 23.24 -34.89 4.39
C THR A 406 23.97 -33.55 4.23
N ASN A 407 25.08 -33.39 4.96
CA ASN A 407 25.97 -32.26 4.81
C ASN A 407 26.65 -32.29 3.43
N LYS A 408 26.34 -31.33 2.58
CA LYS A 408 26.83 -31.26 1.19
C LYS A 408 28.34 -31.14 1.08
N THR A 409 29.01 -30.65 2.12
CA THR A 409 30.48 -30.46 2.14
C THR A 409 31.21 -31.72 2.59
N THR A 410 30.65 -32.46 3.57
CA THR A 410 31.30 -33.64 4.15
C THR A 410 30.75 -34.95 3.64
N GLY A 411 29.59 -34.93 2.95
CA GLY A 411 28.87 -36.13 2.51
C GLY A 411 28.30 -36.99 3.64
N LYS A 412 28.37 -36.51 4.90
CA LYS A 412 27.85 -37.26 6.06
C LYS A 412 26.46 -36.76 6.46
N PRO A 413 25.52 -37.66 6.82
CA PRO A 413 24.22 -37.25 7.29
C PRO A 413 24.28 -36.54 8.65
N PHE A 414 23.41 -35.57 8.86
CA PHE A 414 23.16 -34.99 10.18
C PHE A 414 22.35 -36.03 10.99
N GLY A 415 22.81 -36.36 12.20
CA GLY A 415 22.06 -37.35 13.02
C GLY A 415 20.61 -36.93 13.29
N LEU A 416 19.74 -37.93 13.52
CA LEU A 416 18.32 -37.70 13.80
C LEU A 416 18.08 -36.65 14.88
N GLY A 417 18.86 -36.67 15.96
CA GLY A 417 18.71 -35.71 17.07
C GLY A 417 18.87 -34.25 16.64
N SER A 418 19.84 -33.97 15.77
CA SER A 418 20.05 -32.63 15.22
C SER A 418 19.06 -32.23 14.14
N SER A 419 18.45 -33.21 13.47
CA SER A 419 17.49 -33.03 12.36
C SER A 419 16.03 -33.11 12.81
N TYR A 420 15.76 -33.54 14.06
CA TYR A 420 14.40 -33.84 14.54
C TYR A 420 13.43 -32.67 14.33
N GLY A 421 13.79 -31.47 14.81
CA GLY A 421 12.94 -30.30 14.68
C GLY A 421 12.69 -29.88 13.22
N SER A 422 13.68 -30.11 12.34
CA SER A 422 13.51 -29.83 10.90
C SER A 422 12.56 -30.83 10.25
N VAL A 423 12.64 -32.13 10.58
CA VAL A 423 11.74 -33.17 10.07
C VAL A 423 10.32 -32.93 10.57
N GLU A 424 10.18 -32.65 11.89
CA GLU A 424 8.86 -32.34 12.49
C GLU A 424 8.21 -31.16 11.78
N ALA A 425 8.97 -30.06 11.53
CA ALA A 425 8.46 -28.89 10.79
C ALA A 425 8.04 -29.21 9.35
N ILE A 426 8.79 -30.05 8.64
CA ILE A 426 8.43 -30.49 7.28
C ILE A 426 7.11 -31.27 7.29
N LEU A 427 7.01 -32.31 8.12
CA LEU A 427 5.80 -33.12 8.22
C LEU A 427 4.58 -32.31 8.66
N LEU A 428 4.76 -31.41 9.63
CA LEU A 428 3.69 -30.52 10.07
C LEU A 428 3.21 -29.63 8.92
N LYS A 429 4.15 -29.04 8.16
CA LYS A 429 3.83 -28.19 7.02
C LYS A 429 3.09 -28.96 5.91
N GLU A 430 3.49 -30.20 5.64
CA GLU A 430 2.78 -31.08 4.69
C GLU A 430 1.33 -31.32 5.12
N ARG A 431 1.10 -31.68 6.39
CA ARG A 431 -0.24 -31.87 6.97
C ARG A 431 -1.10 -30.62 6.91
N GLN A 432 -0.49 -29.47 7.26
CA GLN A 432 -1.15 -28.16 7.19
C GLN A 432 -1.54 -27.84 5.74
N GLY A 433 -0.69 -28.14 4.77
CA GLY A 433 -0.98 -28.01 3.35
C GLY A 433 -2.19 -28.84 2.92
N VAL A 434 -2.27 -30.10 3.36
CA VAL A 434 -3.41 -30.98 3.05
C VAL A 434 -4.72 -30.39 3.56
N VAL A 435 -4.76 -29.87 4.79
CA VAL A 435 -5.98 -29.26 5.37
C VAL A 435 -6.43 -28.03 4.57
N GLN A 436 -5.49 -27.18 4.17
CA GLN A 436 -5.79 -26.01 3.32
C GLN A 436 -6.27 -26.45 1.93
N ASP A 437 -5.64 -27.44 1.34
CA ASP A 437 -6.02 -27.99 0.02
C ASP A 437 -7.41 -28.63 0.04
N VAL A 438 -7.77 -29.33 1.12
CA VAL A 438 -9.13 -29.87 1.31
C VAL A 438 -10.16 -28.75 1.31
N PHE A 439 -9.92 -27.68 2.07
CA PHE A 439 -10.80 -26.51 2.07
C PHE A 439 -10.91 -25.90 0.66
N PHE A 440 -9.78 -25.59 0.01
CA PHE A 440 -9.79 -24.98 -1.31
C PHE A 440 -10.37 -25.88 -2.41
N ASN A 441 -10.13 -27.17 -2.35
CA ASN A 441 -10.72 -28.11 -3.30
C ASN A 441 -12.24 -28.26 -3.10
N SER A 442 -12.72 -28.11 -1.86
CA SER A 442 -14.16 -28.10 -1.60
C SER A 442 -14.87 -26.92 -2.30
N LEU A 443 -14.17 -25.79 -2.50
CA LEU A 443 -14.70 -24.64 -3.24
C LEU A 443 -14.83 -24.93 -4.74
N LYS A 444 -13.88 -25.68 -5.32
CA LYS A 444 -13.92 -26.09 -6.74
C LYS A 444 -15.03 -27.07 -7.07
N ASN A 445 -15.33 -27.97 -6.15
CA ASN A 445 -16.30 -29.06 -6.40
C ASN A 445 -17.75 -28.61 -6.36
N LYS A 446 -18.06 -27.38 -6.03
CA LYS A 446 -19.40 -26.78 -6.04
C LYS A 446 -19.70 -26.14 -7.40
N LYS A 447 -19.85 -26.96 -8.45
CA LYS A 447 -20.13 -26.50 -9.82
C LYS A 447 -21.33 -25.55 -9.96
N ASN A 448 -22.34 -25.67 -9.08
CA ASN A 448 -23.53 -24.81 -9.10
C ASN A 448 -23.34 -23.42 -8.45
N SER A 449 -22.13 -23.11 -8.01
CA SER A 449 -21.80 -21.87 -7.29
C SER A 449 -20.92 -20.90 -8.07
N ILE A 450 -20.58 -21.22 -9.32
CA ILE A 450 -19.75 -20.38 -10.20
C ILE A 450 -20.54 -20.08 -11.48
N ASN A 451 -20.62 -18.81 -11.84
CA ASN A 451 -21.18 -18.37 -13.12
C ASN A 451 -20.12 -18.57 -14.23
N GLU A 452 -20.12 -19.73 -14.86
CA GLU A 452 -19.15 -20.09 -15.93
C GLU A 452 -19.30 -19.17 -17.16
N GLY A 453 -20.52 -18.70 -17.46
CA GLY A 453 -20.76 -17.80 -18.59
C GLY A 453 -20.12 -16.42 -18.44
N TRP A 454 -19.85 -15.99 -17.19
CA TRP A 454 -19.12 -14.77 -16.91
C TRP A 454 -17.60 -15.00 -16.94
N LEU A 455 -17.15 -16.17 -16.54
CA LEU A 455 -15.72 -16.47 -16.36
C LEU A 455 -14.96 -16.56 -17.68
N TYR A 456 -15.54 -17.19 -18.69
CA TYR A 456 -14.87 -17.46 -19.96
C TYR A 456 -15.14 -16.39 -21.02
N VAL A 457 -14.15 -16.18 -21.89
CA VAL A 457 -14.27 -15.36 -23.12
C VAL A 457 -14.36 -16.31 -24.30
N ASP A 458 -15.33 -16.06 -25.18
CA ASP A 458 -15.47 -16.78 -26.44
C ASP A 458 -14.29 -16.54 -27.40
#